data_5aadc30028050985718ce45d275a96ad
#
_entry.id   5aadc30028050985718ce45d275a96ad
#
_cell.length_a   1.000
_cell.length_b   1.000
_cell.length_c   1.000
_cell.angle_alpha   90.00
_cell.angle_beta   90.00
_cell.angle_gamma   90.00
#
_symmetry.space_group_name_H-M   'P 1'
#
loop_
_entity.id
_entity.type
_entity.pdbx_description
1 polymer ?
#
loop_
_entity_poly.entity_id
_entity_poly.type
_entity_poly.pdbx_seq_one_letter_code
_entity_poly.pdbx_strand_id
1 'polypeptide(L)'
;MAKWVIKRGGKKAPFSAAKFKHSIGAACKDAHIPAKRTKTVVNKVSRLVLKFAAKRKTVATATLRKKALAVLAKVEPKAAKAWRKHDQRRRARRRRR
;
A
#
# COMPACT_ATOMS: atom_id res chain seq x y z
N MET A 1 -0.71 -17.67 1.86
CA MET A 1 -0.17 -16.33 1.58
C MET A 1 0.16 -16.17 0.11
N ALA A 2 -0.07 -14.99 -0.43
CA ALA A 2 0.39 -14.69 -1.77
C ALA A 2 1.91 -14.71 -1.81
N LYS A 3 2.48 -15.57 -2.66
CA LYS A 3 3.94 -15.66 -2.84
C LYS A 3 4.43 -14.66 -3.88
N TRP A 4 3.55 -14.25 -4.77
CA TRP A 4 3.92 -13.43 -5.93
C TRP A 4 2.96 -12.27 -6.10
N VAL A 5 3.48 -11.13 -6.55
CA VAL A 5 2.68 -10.01 -7.00
C VAL A 5 2.92 -9.82 -8.50
N ILE A 6 1.89 -9.43 -9.22
CA ILE A 6 1.99 -9.13 -10.65
C ILE A 6 2.13 -7.61 -10.78
N LYS A 7 3.29 -7.20 -11.27
CA LYS A 7 3.59 -5.80 -11.53
C LYS A 7 3.02 -5.37 -12.88
N ARG A 8 3.04 -4.06 -13.12
CA ARG A 8 2.68 -3.47 -14.40
C ARG A 8 3.47 -4.16 -15.53
N GLY A 9 2.77 -4.54 -16.59
CA GLY A 9 3.37 -5.28 -17.71
C GLY A 9 3.40 -6.79 -17.53
N GLY A 10 2.75 -7.32 -16.49
CA GLY A 10 2.61 -8.76 -16.26
C GLY A 10 3.80 -9.44 -15.61
N LYS A 11 4.82 -8.69 -15.19
CA LYS A 11 5.99 -9.27 -14.51
C LYS A 11 5.64 -9.75 -13.11
N LYS A 12 6.03 -10.98 -12.78
CA LYS A 12 5.90 -11.52 -11.44
C LYS A 12 7.09 -11.07 -10.58
N ALA A 13 6.81 -10.70 -9.33
CA ALA A 13 7.85 -10.36 -8.36
C ALA A 13 7.49 -10.99 -7.02
N PRO A 14 8.49 -11.33 -6.17
CA PRO A 14 8.22 -11.85 -4.84
C PRO A 14 7.41 -10.83 -4.03
N PHE A 15 6.42 -11.32 -3.30
CA PHE A 15 5.63 -10.48 -2.41
C PHE A 15 6.43 -10.18 -1.14
N SER A 16 6.54 -8.91 -0.79
CA SER A 16 7.22 -8.48 0.42
C SER A 16 6.28 -7.71 1.35
N ALA A 17 5.91 -8.34 2.46
CA ALA A 17 5.10 -7.70 3.49
C ALA A 17 5.84 -6.51 4.11
N ALA A 18 7.16 -6.59 4.25
CA ALA A 18 7.99 -5.52 4.81
C ALA A 18 7.92 -4.26 3.94
N LYS A 19 8.05 -4.40 2.62
CA LYS A 19 7.93 -3.27 1.69
C LYS A 19 6.54 -2.65 1.73
N PHE A 20 5.52 -3.48 1.82
CA PHE A 20 4.13 -3.03 1.91
C PHE A 20 3.90 -2.20 3.19
N LYS A 21 4.36 -2.71 4.34
CA LYS A 21 4.27 -2.01 5.62
C LYS A 21 5.03 -0.69 5.59
N HIS A 22 6.20 -0.69 4.99
CA HIS A 22 7.03 0.51 4.85
C HIS A 22 6.30 1.59 4.04
N SER A 23 5.62 1.21 2.96
CA SER A 23 4.84 2.14 2.12
C SER A 23 3.72 2.81 2.92
N ILE A 24 3.01 2.05 3.75
CA ILE A 24 1.94 2.59 4.60
C ILE A 24 2.53 3.56 5.63
N GLY A 25 3.65 3.17 6.26
CA GLY A 25 4.34 4.01 7.23
C GLY A 25 4.80 5.33 6.64
N ALA A 26 5.33 5.29 5.41
CA ALA A 26 5.75 6.50 4.70
C ALA A 26 4.57 7.44 4.42
N ALA A 27 3.41 6.89 4.03
CA ALA A 27 2.20 7.69 3.82
C ALA A 27 1.73 8.36 5.11
N CYS A 28 1.77 7.64 6.23
CA CYS A 28 1.43 8.19 7.54
C CYS A 28 2.38 9.33 7.93
N LYS A 29 3.67 9.13 7.69
CA LYS A 29 4.70 10.13 7.98
C LYS A 29 4.46 11.39 7.14
N ASP A 30 4.16 11.24 5.87
CA ASP A 30 3.84 12.37 4.97
C ASP A 30 2.60 13.13 5.42
N ALA A 31 1.66 12.45 6.06
CA ALA A 31 0.45 13.04 6.60
C ALA A 31 0.65 13.63 8.02
N HIS A 32 1.88 13.64 8.54
CA HIS A 32 2.23 14.14 9.87
C HIS A 32 1.50 13.39 11.01
N ILE A 33 1.29 12.11 10.83
CA ILE A 33 0.66 11.28 11.85
C ILE A 33 1.70 10.88 12.91
N PRO A 34 1.36 10.97 14.22
CA PRO A 34 2.29 10.59 15.29
C PRO A 34 2.80 9.14 15.14
N ALA A 35 4.02 8.90 15.56
CA ALA A 35 4.67 7.59 15.44
C ALA A 35 3.86 6.45 16.07
N LYS A 36 3.26 6.68 17.23
CA LYS A 36 2.41 5.70 17.91
C LYS A 36 1.20 5.33 17.05
N ARG A 37 0.54 6.34 16.49
CA ARG A 37 -0.63 6.14 15.63
C ARG A 37 -0.23 5.47 14.33
N THR A 38 0.90 5.87 13.75
CA THR A 38 1.45 5.27 12.53
C THR A 38 1.63 3.76 12.71
N LYS A 39 2.23 3.34 13.81
CA LYS A 39 2.45 1.92 14.12
C LYS A 39 1.12 1.15 14.14
N THR A 40 0.12 1.71 14.81
CA THR A 40 -1.22 1.12 14.89
C THR A 40 -1.87 1.01 13.51
N VAL A 41 -1.80 2.08 12.72
CA VAL A 41 -2.35 2.12 11.36
C VAL A 41 -1.67 1.09 10.46
N VAL A 42 -0.34 1.04 10.46
CA VAL A 42 0.44 0.08 9.67
C VAL A 42 0.02 -1.35 10.01
N ASN A 43 -0.03 -1.68 11.29
CA ASN A 43 -0.40 -3.03 11.74
C ASN A 43 -1.83 -3.39 11.31
N LYS A 44 -2.77 -2.49 11.51
CA LYS A 44 -4.18 -2.73 11.21
C LYS A 44 -4.43 -2.90 9.70
N VAL A 45 -3.90 -1.98 8.89
CA VAL A 45 -4.04 -2.02 7.43
C VAL A 45 -3.34 -3.24 6.86
N SER A 46 -2.10 -3.51 7.30
CA SER A 46 -1.32 -4.65 6.85
C SER A 46 -2.03 -5.97 7.14
N ARG A 47 -2.57 -6.12 8.34
CA ARG A 47 -3.30 -7.33 8.74
C ARG A 47 -4.48 -7.61 7.80
N LEU A 48 -5.28 -6.61 7.52
CA LEU A 48 -6.46 -6.76 6.66
C LEU A 48 -6.07 -7.06 5.21
N VAL A 49 -5.06 -6.38 4.67
CA VAL A 49 -4.61 -6.58 3.30
C VAL A 49 -3.91 -7.93 3.15
N LEU A 50 -3.06 -8.32 4.11
CA LEU A 50 -2.39 -9.62 4.09
C LEU A 50 -3.39 -10.76 4.20
N LYS A 51 -4.44 -10.59 4.98
CA LYS A 51 -5.53 -11.57 5.08
C LYS A 51 -6.25 -11.73 3.74
N PHE A 52 -6.48 -10.63 3.05
CA PHE A 52 -7.04 -10.64 1.69
C PHE A 52 -6.10 -11.37 0.72
N ALA A 53 -4.80 -11.06 0.75
CA ALA A 53 -3.80 -11.66 -0.13
C ALA A 53 -3.58 -13.16 0.17
N ALA A 54 -3.76 -13.57 1.41
CA ALA A 54 -3.56 -14.97 1.83
C ALA A 54 -4.50 -15.95 1.11
N LYS A 55 -5.63 -15.47 0.63
CA LYS A 55 -6.60 -16.29 -0.10
C LYS A 55 -6.23 -16.51 -1.58
N ARG A 56 -5.17 -15.87 -2.05
CA ARG A 56 -4.76 -15.89 -3.46
C ARG A 56 -3.30 -16.29 -3.59
N LYS A 57 -2.97 -17.08 -4.61
CA LYS A 57 -1.57 -17.46 -4.92
C LYS A 57 -0.81 -16.28 -5.50
N THR A 58 -1.45 -15.54 -6.39
CA THR A 58 -0.91 -14.33 -6.99
C THR A 58 -1.91 -13.20 -6.87
N VAL A 59 -1.42 -11.99 -6.74
CA VAL A 59 -2.27 -10.81 -6.67
C VAL A 59 -1.59 -9.66 -7.41
N ALA A 60 -2.38 -8.89 -8.18
CA ALA A 60 -1.86 -7.73 -8.88
C ALA A 60 -1.50 -6.63 -7.89
N THR A 61 -0.36 -5.95 -8.12
CA THR A 61 0.05 -4.81 -7.30
C THR A 61 -1.03 -3.74 -7.24
N ALA A 62 -1.69 -3.48 -8.37
CA ALA A 62 -2.79 -2.51 -8.42
C ALA A 62 -3.96 -2.92 -7.52
N THR A 63 -4.29 -4.20 -7.44
CA THR A 63 -5.34 -4.72 -6.57
C THR A 63 -4.99 -4.54 -5.10
N LEU A 64 -3.73 -4.86 -4.73
CA LEU A 64 -3.23 -4.65 -3.36
C LEU A 64 -3.30 -3.18 -2.96
N ARG A 65 -2.88 -2.28 -3.85
CA ARG A 65 -2.92 -0.84 -3.60
C ARG A 65 -4.34 -0.34 -3.40
N LYS A 66 -5.26 -0.77 -4.25
CA LYS A 66 -6.68 -0.42 -4.12
C LYS A 66 -7.23 -0.85 -2.78
N LYS A 67 -6.96 -2.09 -2.38
CA LYS A 67 -7.44 -2.64 -1.11
C LYS A 67 -6.82 -1.90 0.07
N ALA A 68 -5.51 -1.68 0.03
CA ALA A 68 -4.78 -0.95 1.07
C ALA A 68 -5.32 0.47 1.21
N LEU A 69 -5.53 1.16 0.10
CA LEU A 69 -6.04 2.52 0.09
C LEU A 69 -7.46 2.60 0.67
N ALA A 70 -8.32 1.65 0.31
CA ALA A 70 -9.69 1.59 0.82
C ALA A 70 -9.72 1.40 2.34
N VAL A 71 -8.87 0.48 2.87
CA VAL A 71 -8.76 0.23 4.30
C VAL A 71 -8.16 1.45 5.00
N LEU A 72 -7.09 2.00 4.43
CA LEU A 72 -6.40 3.17 4.98
C LEU A 72 -7.33 4.38 5.06
N ALA A 73 -8.19 4.58 4.06
CA ALA A 73 -9.17 5.66 4.05
C ALA A 73 -10.18 5.54 5.19
N LYS A 74 -10.49 4.32 5.61
CA LYS A 74 -11.38 4.07 6.76
C LYS A 74 -10.68 4.26 8.08
N VAL A 75 -9.42 3.84 8.18
CA VAL A 75 -8.64 3.87 9.42
C VAL A 75 -8.01 5.24 9.65
N GLU A 76 -7.40 5.82 8.62
CA GLU A 76 -6.72 7.11 8.70
C GLU A 76 -6.83 7.84 7.35
N PRO A 77 -7.89 8.64 7.15
CA PRO A 77 -8.13 9.34 5.88
C PRO A 77 -6.99 10.26 5.44
N LYS A 78 -6.29 10.87 6.39
CA LYS A 78 -5.15 11.76 6.09
C LYS A 78 -4.02 11.01 5.41
N ALA A 79 -3.72 9.80 5.88
CA ALA A 79 -2.68 8.97 5.28
C ALA A 79 -3.08 8.50 3.88
N ALA A 80 -4.35 8.17 3.67
CA ALA A 80 -4.88 7.79 2.37
C ALA A 80 -4.72 8.93 1.36
N LYS A 81 -5.01 10.15 1.80
CA LYS A 81 -4.85 11.36 0.98
C LYS A 81 -3.39 11.59 0.58
N ALA A 82 -2.48 11.43 1.53
CA ALA A 82 -1.04 11.55 1.28
C ALA A 82 -0.55 10.49 0.28
N TRP A 83 -1.03 9.27 0.41
CA TRP A 83 -0.69 8.18 -0.52
C TRP A 83 -1.16 8.50 -1.94
N ARG A 84 -2.38 8.99 -2.10
CA ARG A 84 -2.92 9.37 -3.41
C ARG A 84 -2.08 10.47 -4.07
N LYS A 85 -1.67 11.48 -3.31
CA LYS A 85 -0.78 12.55 -3.81
C LYS A 85 0.55 11.99 -4.28
N HIS A 86 1.13 11.08 -3.52
CA HIS A 86 2.39 10.44 -3.87
C HIS A 86 2.28 9.65 -5.19
N ASP A 87 1.21 8.89 -5.35
CA ASP A 87 0.93 8.13 -6.57
C ASP A 87 0.74 9.06 -7.78
N GLN A 88 0.04 10.16 -7.61
CA GLN A 88 -0.15 11.15 -8.67
C GLN A 88 1.17 11.75 -9.12
N ARG A 89 2.07 12.06 -8.19
CA ARG A 89 3.41 12.58 -8.49
C ARG A 89 4.22 11.57 -9.29
N ARG A 90 4.16 10.30 -8.92
CA ARG A 90 4.86 9.23 -9.64
C ARG A 90 4.35 9.08 -11.05
N ARG A 91 3.04 9.13 -11.26
CA ARG A 91 2.42 9.07 -12.58
C ARG A 91 2.81 10.26 -13.44
N ALA A 92 2.82 11.46 -12.88
CA ALA A 92 3.24 12.68 -13.57
C ALA A 92 4.69 12.59 -14.05
N ARG A 93 5.60 12.07 -13.22
CA ARG A 93 7.00 11.86 -13.59
C ARG A 93 7.14 10.90 -14.76
N ARG A 94 6.36 9.83 -14.78
CA ARG A 94 6.37 8.85 -15.88
C ARG A 94 5.87 9.45 -17.19
N ARG A 95 4.89 10.33 -17.13
CA ARG A 95 4.32 10.99 -18.32
C ARG A 95 5.29 11.97 -18.97
N ARG A 96 6.20 12.54 -18.21
CA ARG A 96 7.19 13.52 -18.70
C ARG A 96 8.35 12.89 -19.46
N ARG A 97 8.45 11.60 -19.48
CA ARG A 97 9.51 10.90 -20.25
C ARG A 97 9.12 10.70 -21.71
#